data_9765e364c2252d7131649f8348ac0094
#
_entry.id   9765e364c2252d7131649f8348ac0094
#
_cell.length_a   1.000
_cell.length_b   1.000
_cell.length_c   1.000
_cell.angle_alpha   90.00
_cell.angle_beta   90.00
_cell.angle_gamma   90.00
#
_symmetry.space_group_name_H-M   'P 1'
#
loop_
_entity.id
_entity.type
_entity.pdbx_description
1 polymer ?
#
loop_
_entity_poly.entity_id
_entity_poly.type
_entity_poly.pdbx_seq_one_letter_code
_entity_poly.pdbx_strand_id
1 'polypeptide(L)'
;MAITGVLGYSGRYIAAEAERRGWRVVGLTNSAGRLPNPAGYELRPMPWSTGENVLEGVDVLVNTYWVRFSYEGAGHAAFSHAEAVENTKLLFDSARRAGVGRVVHTSITQPDTASELPYFRGKAELEQALAATGLPHSILRPAILFGDTPEESILINNMAWSLRHLPAVATFGWGKYCMQPIHVQDFAELALDEAEKAEPACIINAVGPETYSFRDTWKMLAAAMGMWRPVLPVPAWLGYRAAQVLGTLVGDVMLTRDEIAGLSQDRLAVPGATIGTRRLSHWLREHADTLGRRYASELARRK
;
A
#
# COMPACT_ATOMS: atom_id res chain seq x y z
N MET A 1 10.00 16.47 9.74
CA MET A 1 9.18 15.75 8.75
C MET A 1 7.92 15.20 9.41
N ALA A 2 6.76 15.34 8.78
CA ALA A 2 5.53 14.69 9.25
C ALA A 2 5.20 13.50 8.33
N ILE A 3 4.74 12.37 8.92
CA ILE A 3 4.41 11.14 8.17
C ILE A 3 3.02 10.67 8.58
N THR A 4 2.08 10.56 7.62
CA THR A 4 0.78 9.95 7.89
C THR A 4 0.92 8.44 7.95
N GLY A 5 0.18 7.79 8.85
CA GLY A 5 0.26 6.33 9.00
C GLY A 5 1.63 5.83 9.47
N VAL A 6 2.35 6.62 10.25
CA VAL A 6 3.70 6.33 10.79
C VAL A 6 3.79 4.97 11.50
N LEU A 7 2.70 4.50 12.09
CA LEU A 7 2.61 3.19 12.76
C LEU A 7 2.16 2.06 11.80
N GLY A 8 1.82 2.40 10.56
CA GLY A 8 1.42 1.44 9.52
C GLY A 8 2.61 0.83 8.78
N TYR A 9 2.32 -0.07 7.85
CA TYR A 9 3.35 -0.84 7.13
C TYR A 9 4.38 0.06 6.43
N SER A 10 4.02 0.83 5.40
CA SER A 10 4.99 1.69 4.69
C SER A 10 5.47 2.86 5.55
N GLY A 11 4.57 3.44 6.37
CA GLY A 11 4.90 4.63 7.16
C GLY A 11 6.04 4.43 8.14
N ARG A 12 6.13 3.28 8.80
CA ARG A 12 7.21 3.03 9.76
C ARG A 12 8.57 2.77 9.10
N TYR A 13 8.61 2.19 7.88
CA TYR A 13 9.88 2.07 7.12
C TYR A 13 10.36 3.43 6.66
N ILE A 14 9.44 4.29 6.20
CA ILE A 14 9.75 5.68 5.85
C ILE A 14 10.23 6.44 7.09
N ALA A 15 9.60 6.25 8.25
CA ALA A 15 10.00 6.88 9.49
C ALA A 15 11.39 6.44 9.97
N ALA A 16 11.67 5.13 9.94
CA ALA A 16 12.97 4.60 10.28
C ALA A 16 14.08 5.11 9.34
N GLU A 17 13.81 5.19 8.05
CA GLU A 17 14.74 5.75 7.07
C GLU A 17 14.94 7.26 7.28
N ALA A 18 13.87 8.00 7.64
CA ALA A 18 13.96 9.42 7.98
C ALA A 18 14.86 9.66 9.20
N GLU A 19 14.68 8.88 10.25
CA GLU A 19 15.56 8.96 11.46
C GLU A 19 17.02 8.63 11.11
N ARG A 20 17.24 7.58 10.29
CA ARG A 20 18.60 7.23 9.83
C ARG A 20 19.28 8.38 9.08
N ARG A 21 18.51 9.23 8.39
CA ARG A 21 18.99 10.43 7.69
C ARG A 21 19.01 11.68 8.58
N GLY A 22 18.69 11.57 9.86
CA GLY A 22 18.74 12.68 10.81
C GLY A 22 17.49 13.55 10.86
N TRP A 23 16.37 13.13 10.27
CA TRP A 23 15.11 13.85 10.37
C TRP A 23 14.46 13.65 11.74
N ARG A 24 13.90 14.73 12.30
CA ARG A 24 12.93 14.61 13.38
C ARG A 24 11.58 14.20 12.80
N VAL A 25 11.05 13.07 13.24
CA VAL A 25 9.79 12.50 12.75
C VAL A 25 8.63 12.85 13.67
N VAL A 26 7.53 13.32 13.07
CA VAL A 26 6.23 13.51 13.72
C VAL A 26 5.21 12.60 13.00
N GLY A 27 4.54 11.76 13.74
CA GLY A 27 3.51 10.87 13.20
C GLY A 27 2.13 11.53 13.18
N LEU A 28 1.46 11.53 12.04
CA LEU A 28 0.06 11.94 11.95
C LEU A 28 -0.84 10.71 11.98
N THR A 29 -1.69 10.59 13.00
CA THR A 29 -2.56 9.43 13.18
C THR A 29 -3.78 9.73 14.05
N ASN A 30 -4.93 9.13 13.73
CA ASN A 30 -6.09 9.09 14.62
C ASN A 30 -6.11 7.82 15.49
N SER A 31 -5.06 6.99 15.40
CA SER A 31 -4.92 5.73 16.14
C SER A 31 -3.91 5.82 17.28
N ALA A 32 -3.61 7.03 17.77
CA ALA A 32 -2.76 7.21 18.93
C ALA A 32 -3.31 6.41 20.12
N GLY A 33 -2.44 5.61 20.76
CA GLY A 33 -2.81 4.72 21.87
C GLY A 33 -3.46 3.39 21.48
N ARG A 34 -3.84 3.19 20.21
CA ARG A 34 -4.37 1.89 19.71
C ARG A 34 -3.28 0.99 19.13
N LEU A 35 -2.27 1.58 18.51
CA LEU A 35 -1.15 0.85 17.92
C LEU A 35 0.12 1.07 18.73
N PRO A 36 1.00 0.06 18.84
CA PRO A 36 2.31 0.23 19.47
C PRO A 36 3.12 1.34 18.78
N ASN A 37 3.77 2.16 19.59
CA ASN A 37 4.72 3.19 19.14
C ASN A 37 6.11 2.92 19.76
N PRO A 38 6.79 1.83 19.36
CA PRO A 38 8.04 1.42 20.00
C PRO A 38 9.18 2.42 19.79
N ALA A 39 9.15 3.19 18.71
CA ALA A 39 10.14 4.24 18.44
C ALA A 39 9.88 5.53 19.23
N GLY A 40 8.73 5.67 19.89
CA GLY A 40 8.41 6.84 20.70
C GLY A 40 8.17 8.13 19.90
N TYR A 41 7.70 8.02 18.65
CA TYR A 41 7.41 9.20 17.82
C TYR A 41 6.45 10.16 18.51
N GLU A 42 6.67 11.45 18.34
CA GLU A 42 5.65 12.46 18.61
C GLU A 42 4.45 12.20 17.71
N LEU A 43 3.27 11.97 18.30
CA LEU A 43 2.04 11.71 17.54
C LEU A 43 1.13 12.94 17.62
N ARG A 44 0.66 13.38 16.45
CA ARG A 44 -0.35 14.43 16.31
C ARG A 44 -1.60 13.86 15.63
N PRO A 45 -2.80 14.39 15.94
CA PRO A 45 -4.03 13.99 15.26
C PRO A 45 -4.00 14.37 13.78
N MET A 46 -4.87 13.75 12.99
CA MET A 46 -5.07 14.17 11.61
C MET A 46 -5.79 15.53 11.53
N PRO A 47 -5.52 16.41 10.53
CA PRO A 47 -6.08 17.77 10.46
C PRO A 47 -7.60 17.85 10.51
N TRP A 48 -8.28 16.87 9.91
CA TRP A 48 -9.75 16.82 9.89
C TRP A 48 -10.38 16.41 11.22
N SER A 49 -9.57 15.99 12.21
CA SER A 49 -10.08 15.57 13.52
C SER A 49 -10.18 16.70 14.52
N THR A 50 -9.32 17.71 14.43
CA THR A 50 -9.21 18.77 15.44
C THR A 50 -9.38 20.19 14.89
N GLY A 51 -9.22 20.38 13.58
CA GLY A 51 -9.19 21.71 12.98
C GLY A 51 -7.94 22.55 13.33
N GLU A 52 -7.01 22.01 14.10
CA GLU A 52 -5.77 22.68 14.52
C GLU A 52 -4.71 22.64 13.41
N ASN A 53 -3.71 23.52 13.49
CA ASN A 53 -2.56 23.51 12.59
C ASN A 53 -1.55 22.43 13.01
N VAL A 54 -1.93 21.18 12.80
CA VAL A 54 -1.12 20.00 13.18
C VAL A 54 0.21 19.89 12.42
N LEU A 55 0.41 20.69 11.36
CA LEU A 55 1.61 20.74 10.53
C LEU A 55 2.51 21.94 10.84
N GLU A 56 2.26 22.66 11.91
CA GLU A 56 3.14 23.75 12.32
C GLU A 56 4.57 23.24 12.57
N GLY A 57 5.57 23.93 11.98
CA GLY A 57 6.98 23.57 12.08
C GLY A 57 7.37 22.31 11.29
N VAL A 58 6.57 21.90 10.33
CA VAL A 58 6.83 20.76 9.44
C VAL A 58 7.38 21.25 8.10
N ASP A 59 8.61 20.85 7.76
CA ASP A 59 9.24 21.19 6.48
C ASP A 59 8.76 20.28 5.36
N VAL A 60 8.57 18.99 5.64
CA VAL A 60 8.18 17.96 4.66
C VAL A 60 7.04 17.11 5.20
N LEU A 61 6.03 16.90 4.36
CA LEU A 61 4.93 15.96 4.61
C LEU A 61 5.05 14.73 3.71
N VAL A 62 5.16 13.54 4.32
CA VAL A 62 5.04 12.26 3.59
C VAL A 62 3.67 11.67 3.84
N ASN A 63 2.86 11.61 2.79
CA ASN A 63 1.49 11.10 2.88
C ASN A 63 1.37 9.67 2.38
N THR A 64 1.15 8.75 3.32
CA THR A 64 0.83 7.33 3.05
C THR A 64 -0.62 6.98 3.40
N TYR A 65 -1.43 7.99 3.80
CA TYR A 65 -2.81 7.77 4.21
C TYR A 65 -3.67 7.28 3.05
N TRP A 66 -4.19 6.08 3.21
CA TRP A 66 -5.14 5.45 2.29
C TRP A 66 -5.76 4.20 2.92
N VAL A 67 -6.79 3.65 2.29
CA VAL A 67 -7.37 2.35 2.63
C VAL A 67 -7.39 1.43 1.43
N ARG A 68 -7.19 0.17 1.68
CA ARG A 68 -7.20 -0.87 0.66
C ARG A 68 -8.58 -1.05 0.03
N PHE A 69 -9.64 -1.05 0.83
CA PHE A 69 -11.03 -1.18 0.40
C PHE A 69 -11.96 -0.41 1.33
N SER A 70 -13.12 0.01 0.78
CA SER A 70 -14.18 0.59 1.59
C SER A 70 -14.79 -0.48 2.51
N TYR A 71 -15.04 -0.12 3.76
CA TYR A 71 -15.58 -1.03 4.77
C TYR A 71 -16.69 -0.35 5.58
N GLU A 72 -17.84 -1.03 5.59
CA GLU A 72 -18.97 -0.70 6.47
C GLU A 72 -19.31 -1.97 7.25
N GLY A 73 -18.92 -2.07 8.49
CA GLY A 73 -19.10 -3.30 9.25
C GLY A 73 -19.25 -3.13 10.75
N ALA A 74 -19.87 -4.09 11.41
CA ALA A 74 -20.21 -4.08 12.82
C ALA A 74 -18.99 -3.78 13.71
N GLY A 75 -19.01 -2.66 14.41
CA GLY A 75 -18.02 -2.28 15.41
C GLY A 75 -16.77 -1.55 14.88
N HIS A 76 -16.70 -1.25 13.58
CA HIS A 76 -15.64 -0.43 12.98
C HIS A 76 -16.24 0.86 12.41
N ALA A 77 -15.54 1.98 12.55
CA ALA A 77 -15.92 3.21 11.86
C ALA A 77 -15.99 2.93 10.35
N ALA A 78 -17.10 3.30 9.73
CA ALA A 78 -17.22 3.23 8.28
C ALA A 78 -16.08 4.04 7.66
N PHE A 79 -15.43 3.48 6.65
CA PHE A 79 -14.36 4.14 5.94
C PHE A 79 -14.48 3.87 4.44
N SER A 80 -14.53 4.92 3.65
CA SER A 80 -14.68 4.82 2.20
C SER A 80 -13.52 5.47 1.45
N HIS A 81 -13.34 5.08 0.18
CA HIS A 81 -12.39 5.76 -0.69
C HIS A 81 -12.75 7.23 -0.90
N ALA A 82 -14.05 7.56 -0.96
CA ALA A 82 -14.52 8.94 -1.07
C ALA A 82 -14.12 9.78 0.16
N GLU A 83 -14.30 9.24 1.36
CA GLU A 83 -13.86 9.89 2.60
C GLU A 83 -12.33 10.03 2.64
N ALA A 84 -11.57 9.03 2.18
CA ALA A 84 -10.12 9.12 2.08
C ALA A 84 -9.67 10.24 1.13
N VAL A 85 -10.38 10.44 0.03
CA VAL A 85 -10.11 11.53 -0.92
C VAL A 85 -10.34 12.88 -0.24
N GLU A 86 -11.50 13.09 0.38
CA GLU A 86 -11.81 14.37 1.02
C GLU A 86 -10.86 14.68 2.19
N ASN A 87 -10.57 13.70 3.04
CA ASN A 87 -9.60 13.85 4.13
C ASN A 87 -8.20 14.18 3.62
N THR A 88 -7.77 13.58 2.52
CA THR A 88 -6.44 13.87 1.94
C THR A 88 -6.40 15.26 1.30
N LYS A 89 -7.49 15.74 0.68
CA LYS A 89 -7.57 17.12 0.19
C LYS A 89 -7.44 18.12 1.36
N LEU A 90 -8.11 17.87 2.49
CA LEU A 90 -7.97 18.67 3.70
C LEU A 90 -6.52 18.65 4.23
N LEU A 91 -5.81 17.51 4.16
CA LEU A 91 -4.42 17.41 4.53
C LEU A 91 -3.53 18.28 3.64
N PHE A 92 -3.73 18.23 2.32
CA PHE A 92 -2.96 19.05 1.36
C PHE A 92 -3.22 20.55 1.57
N ASP A 93 -4.46 20.95 1.82
CA ASP A 93 -4.78 22.34 2.13
C ASP A 93 -4.18 22.79 3.48
N SER A 94 -4.16 21.91 4.48
CA SER A 94 -3.46 22.14 5.74
C SER A 94 -1.96 22.31 5.54
N ALA A 95 -1.33 21.48 4.70
CA ALA A 95 0.08 21.58 4.36
C ALA A 95 0.41 22.93 3.69
N ARG A 96 -0.43 23.35 2.76
CA ARG A 96 -0.32 24.66 2.09
C ARG A 96 -0.42 25.82 3.09
N ARG A 97 -1.42 25.79 3.99
CA ARG A 97 -1.60 26.84 5.02
C ARG A 97 -0.45 26.89 6.04
N ALA A 98 0.11 25.74 6.39
CA ALA A 98 1.23 25.63 7.31
C ALA A 98 2.59 26.03 6.68
N GLY A 99 2.65 26.25 5.37
CA GLY A 99 3.88 26.57 4.67
C GLY A 99 4.84 25.37 4.55
N VAL A 100 4.30 24.13 4.48
CA VAL A 100 5.12 22.93 4.25
C VAL A 100 5.90 23.09 2.95
N GLY A 101 7.21 22.88 3.00
CA GLY A 101 8.11 23.10 1.88
C GLY A 101 7.97 22.05 0.77
N ARG A 102 7.58 20.81 1.12
CA ARG A 102 7.43 19.71 0.15
C ARG A 102 6.45 18.64 0.62
N VAL A 103 5.73 18.05 -0.33
CA VAL A 103 4.84 16.90 -0.09
C VAL A 103 5.30 15.70 -0.91
N VAL A 104 5.52 14.55 -0.27
CA VAL A 104 5.70 13.25 -0.93
C VAL A 104 4.42 12.45 -0.76
N HIS A 105 3.73 12.15 -1.86
CA HIS A 105 2.42 11.48 -1.82
C HIS A 105 2.48 10.07 -2.42
N THR A 106 1.99 9.09 -1.66
CA THR A 106 1.84 7.70 -2.13
C THR A 106 0.54 7.55 -2.91
N SER A 107 0.66 7.37 -4.22
CA SER A 107 -0.44 7.08 -5.13
C SER A 107 -0.53 5.57 -5.45
N ILE A 108 -0.74 5.21 -6.69
CA ILE A 108 -0.78 3.84 -7.25
C ILE A 108 -0.29 3.90 -8.70
N THR A 109 0.20 2.77 -9.25
CA THR A 109 0.44 2.65 -10.69
C THR A 109 -0.85 2.85 -11.49
N GLN A 110 -0.76 3.54 -12.62
CA GLN A 110 -1.85 3.75 -13.58
C GLN A 110 -3.16 4.29 -12.95
N PRO A 111 -3.12 5.35 -12.12
CA PRO A 111 -4.33 5.99 -11.62
C PRO A 111 -5.08 6.64 -12.78
N ASP A 112 -6.41 6.70 -12.69
CA ASP A 112 -7.23 7.17 -13.81
C ASP A 112 -8.53 7.78 -13.28
N THR A 113 -8.78 9.05 -13.58
CA THR A 113 -9.99 9.77 -13.15
C THR A 113 -11.26 9.26 -13.82
N ALA A 114 -11.15 8.62 -15.00
CA ALA A 114 -12.26 8.00 -15.70
C ALA A 114 -12.54 6.55 -15.24
N SER A 115 -11.75 6.02 -14.32
CA SER A 115 -11.92 4.66 -13.83
C SER A 115 -13.24 4.48 -13.08
N GLU A 116 -13.97 3.41 -13.38
CA GLU A 116 -15.12 2.97 -12.59
C GLU A 116 -14.71 2.46 -11.20
N LEU A 117 -13.44 2.07 -11.03
CA LEU A 117 -12.91 1.59 -9.76
C LEU A 117 -12.59 2.77 -8.83
N PRO A 118 -13.29 2.91 -7.68
CA PRO A 118 -13.13 4.05 -6.77
C PRO A 118 -11.68 4.23 -6.25
N TYR A 119 -10.94 3.14 -6.11
CA TYR A 119 -9.54 3.16 -5.70
C TYR A 119 -8.69 3.96 -6.70
N PHE A 120 -8.70 3.58 -7.97
CA PHE A 120 -7.86 4.20 -9.01
C PHE A 120 -8.31 5.61 -9.34
N ARG A 121 -9.63 5.85 -9.36
CA ARG A 121 -10.20 7.18 -9.54
C ARG A 121 -9.80 8.12 -8.40
N GLY A 122 -9.99 7.71 -7.16
CA GLY A 122 -9.64 8.54 -6.00
C GLY A 122 -8.14 8.88 -5.93
N LYS A 123 -7.26 7.93 -6.27
CA LYS A 123 -5.83 8.21 -6.36
C LYS A 123 -5.51 9.25 -7.45
N ALA A 124 -6.13 9.14 -8.62
CA ALA A 124 -5.95 10.12 -9.69
C ALA A 124 -6.47 11.52 -9.31
N GLU A 125 -7.62 11.59 -8.63
CA GLU A 125 -8.17 12.85 -8.10
C GLU A 125 -7.22 13.51 -7.09
N LEU A 126 -6.57 12.71 -6.23
CA LEU A 126 -5.59 13.21 -5.26
C LEU A 126 -4.31 13.74 -5.91
N GLU A 127 -3.84 13.10 -6.97
CA GLU A 127 -2.70 13.62 -7.74
C GLU A 127 -3.02 15.01 -8.32
N GLN A 128 -4.21 15.18 -8.91
CA GLN A 128 -4.67 16.47 -9.43
C GLN A 128 -4.84 17.50 -8.31
N ALA A 129 -5.42 17.10 -7.18
CA ALA A 129 -5.61 17.99 -6.04
C ALA A 129 -4.28 18.47 -5.45
N LEU A 130 -3.28 17.59 -5.35
CA LEU A 130 -1.94 17.96 -4.88
C LEU A 130 -1.26 18.94 -5.85
N ALA A 131 -1.30 18.65 -7.15
CA ALA A 131 -0.75 19.55 -8.17
C ALA A 131 -1.41 20.94 -8.13
N ALA A 132 -2.72 21.00 -7.90
CA ALA A 132 -3.47 22.26 -7.80
C ALA A 132 -3.09 23.11 -6.57
N THR A 133 -2.46 22.54 -5.54
CA THR A 133 -1.99 23.31 -4.38
C THR A 133 -0.83 24.25 -4.70
N GLY A 134 -0.06 23.98 -5.77
CA GLY A 134 1.18 24.68 -6.10
C GLY A 134 2.37 24.35 -5.20
N LEU A 135 2.22 23.46 -4.22
CA LEU A 135 3.33 23.01 -3.37
C LEU A 135 4.37 22.19 -4.17
N PRO A 136 5.66 22.31 -3.90
CA PRO A 136 6.65 21.35 -4.36
C PRO A 136 6.25 19.94 -3.93
N HIS A 137 6.23 18.97 -4.86
CA HIS A 137 5.75 17.63 -4.52
C HIS A 137 6.37 16.53 -5.37
N SER A 138 6.37 15.31 -4.81
CA SER A 138 6.65 14.08 -5.53
C SER A 138 5.50 13.10 -5.34
N ILE A 139 5.01 12.54 -6.44
CA ILE A 139 3.96 11.53 -6.44
C ILE A 139 4.61 10.18 -6.73
N LEU A 140 4.57 9.29 -5.75
CA LEU A 140 5.10 7.94 -5.86
C LEU A 140 3.96 6.98 -6.19
N ARG A 141 4.10 6.25 -7.29
CA ARG A 141 3.11 5.28 -7.77
C ARG A 141 3.61 3.85 -7.58
N PRO A 142 3.52 3.28 -6.36
CA PRO A 142 3.85 1.88 -6.15
C PRO A 142 2.79 0.96 -6.78
N ALA A 143 3.20 -0.27 -7.11
CA ALA A 143 2.27 -1.34 -7.43
C ALA A 143 1.89 -2.12 -6.15
N ILE A 144 2.75 -3.05 -5.73
CA ILE A 144 2.56 -3.88 -4.54
C ILE A 144 3.82 -3.77 -3.69
N LEU A 145 3.64 -3.52 -2.39
CA LEU A 145 4.75 -3.52 -1.44
C LEU A 145 4.96 -4.93 -0.88
N PHE A 146 6.21 -5.33 -0.76
CA PHE A 146 6.63 -6.53 -0.05
C PHE A 146 7.89 -6.27 0.77
N GLY A 147 8.23 -7.14 1.67
CA GLY A 147 9.51 -7.10 2.40
C GLY A 147 9.36 -7.28 3.90
N ASP A 148 10.52 -7.37 4.55
CA ASP A 148 10.73 -7.61 5.97
C ASP A 148 9.98 -8.84 6.47
N THR A 149 9.07 -8.71 7.43
CA THR A 149 8.33 -9.87 7.91
C THR A 149 7.24 -10.30 6.94
N PRO A 150 7.07 -11.61 6.69
CA PRO A 150 6.07 -12.13 5.75
C PRO A 150 4.65 -11.61 6.00
N GLU A 151 4.22 -11.57 7.26
CA GLU A 151 2.85 -11.16 7.62
C GLU A 151 2.54 -9.70 7.24
N GLU A 152 3.54 -8.85 7.06
CA GLU A 152 3.36 -7.46 6.64
C GLU A 152 3.10 -7.33 5.15
N SER A 153 3.66 -8.23 4.36
CA SER A 153 3.41 -8.36 2.93
C SER A 153 2.09 -9.09 2.68
N ILE A 154 0.96 -8.50 3.10
CA ILE A 154 -0.36 -9.17 3.19
C ILE A 154 -0.69 -9.99 1.95
N LEU A 155 -0.60 -9.40 0.75
CA LEU A 155 -0.96 -10.12 -0.48
C LEU A 155 -0.09 -11.35 -0.68
N ILE A 156 1.23 -11.20 -0.63
CA ILE A 156 2.19 -12.29 -0.86
C ILE A 156 2.08 -13.35 0.23
N ASN A 157 1.99 -12.91 1.48
CA ASN A 157 1.82 -13.83 2.60
C ASN A 157 0.52 -14.62 2.54
N ASN A 158 -0.61 -13.99 2.20
CA ASN A 158 -1.89 -14.68 2.14
C ASN A 158 -2.01 -15.58 0.90
N MET A 159 -1.31 -15.26 -0.18
CA MET A 159 -1.11 -16.20 -1.27
C MET A 159 -0.34 -17.45 -0.79
N ALA A 160 0.77 -17.26 -0.09
CA ALA A 160 1.54 -18.37 0.48
C ALA A 160 0.74 -19.18 1.51
N TRP A 161 -0.06 -18.51 2.35
CA TRP A 161 -0.99 -19.17 3.27
C TRP A 161 -2.00 -20.05 2.54
N SER A 162 -2.55 -19.56 1.44
CA SER A 162 -3.46 -20.34 0.61
C SER A 162 -2.79 -21.59 0.03
N LEU A 163 -1.54 -21.48 -0.44
CA LEU A 163 -0.75 -22.64 -0.91
C LEU A 163 -0.52 -23.69 0.20
N ARG A 164 -0.37 -23.27 1.45
CA ARG A 164 -0.18 -24.21 2.58
C ARG A 164 -1.46 -24.93 2.98
N HIS A 165 -2.61 -24.26 2.88
CA HIS A 165 -3.86 -24.74 3.49
C HIS A 165 -4.89 -25.26 2.48
N LEU A 166 -4.76 -24.90 1.19
CA LEU A 166 -5.70 -25.31 0.16
C LEU A 166 -5.09 -26.37 -0.77
N PRO A 167 -5.89 -27.32 -1.28
CA PRO A 167 -5.42 -28.32 -2.23
C PRO A 167 -5.09 -27.76 -3.60
N ALA A 168 -5.69 -26.64 -3.96
CA ALA A 168 -5.48 -25.90 -5.21
C ALA A 168 -5.68 -24.41 -4.96
N VAL A 169 -5.10 -23.56 -5.82
CA VAL A 169 -5.28 -22.11 -5.82
C VAL A 169 -5.86 -21.66 -7.17
N ALA A 170 -6.41 -20.45 -7.19
CA ALA A 170 -7.11 -19.95 -8.37
C ALA A 170 -6.51 -18.64 -8.90
N THR A 171 -6.65 -18.45 -10.22
CA THR A 171 -6.49 -17.15 -10.89
C THR A 171 -7.79 -16.74 -11.54
N PHE A 172 -8.07 -15.46 -11.64
CA PHE A 172 -9.19 -14.93 -12.40
C PHE A 172 -8.85 -15.01 -13.90
N GLY A 173 -9.62 -15.77 -14.68
CA GLY A 173 -9.25 -16.13 -16.03
C GLY A 173 -7.89 -16.84 -16.04
N TRP A 174 -7.09 -16.60 -17.06
CA TRP A 174 -5.80 -17.27 -17.24
C TRP A 174 -4.67 -16.71 -16.34
N GLY A 175 -4.92 -15.66 -15.56
CA GLY A 175 -3.95 -15.05 -14.67
C GLY A 175 -2.75 -14.42 -15.37
N LYS A 176 -2.98 -13.87 -16.60
CA LYS A 176 -1.92 -13.25 -17.43
C LYS A 176 -1.62 -11.81 -17.03
N TYR A 177 -2.53 -11.16 -16.29
CA TYR A 177 -2.29 -9.81 -15.75
C TYR A 177 -1.08 -9.80 -14.83
N CYS A 178 -0.30 -8.73 -14.93
CA CYS A 178 1.01 -8.63 -14.31
C CYS A 178 1.00 -7.80 -13.04
N MET A 179 1.97 -8.07 -12.20
CA MET A 179 2.33 -7.26 -11.04
C MET A 179 3.83 -7.01 -11.03
N GLN A 180 4.22 -5.86 -10.51
CA GLN A 180 5.62 -5.44 -10.42
C GLN A 180 5.93 -4.98 -8.99
N PRO A 181 6.11 -5.92 -8.05
CA PRO A 181 6.28 -5.62 -6.63
C PRO A 181 7.57 -4.84 -6.35
N ILE A 182 7.51 -3.89 -5.43
CA ILE A 182 8.67 -3.16 -4.91
C ILE A 182 8.89 -3.50 -3.44
N HIS A 183 10.14 -3.64 -3.03
CA HIS A 183 10.48 -3.85 -1.63
C HIS A 183 10.19 -2.60 -0.81
N VAL A 184 9.60 -2.79 0.38
CA VAL A 184 9.18 -1.66 1.23
C VAL A 184 10.35 -0.75 1.63
N GLN A 185 11.55 -1.31 1.79
CA GLN A 185 12.75 -0.52 2.07
C GLN A 185 13.19 0.31 0.85
N ASP A 186 13.14 -0.25 -0.39
CA ASP A 186 13.40 0.52 -1.62
C ASP A 186 12.40 1.67 -1.76
N PHE A 187 11.13 1.42 -1.39
CA PHE A 187 10.10 2.44 -1.40
C PHE A 187 10.35 3.54 -0.35
N ALA A 188 10.82 3.18 0.84
CA ALA A 188 11.16 4.13 1.89
C ALA A 188 12.37 4.99 1.52
N GLU A 189 13.43 4.38 0.97
CA GLU A 189 14.60 5.08 0.47
C GLU A 189 14.22 6.09 -0.63
N LEU A 190 13.40 5.65 -1.61
CA LEU A 190 12.87 6.54 -2.66
C LEU A 190 12.05 7.71 -2.07
N ALA A 191 11.19 7.43 -1.09
CA ALA A 191 10.37 8.49 -0.47
C ALA A 191 11.24 9.56 0.19
N LEU A 192 12.34 9.19 0.83
CA LEU A 192 13.29 10.12 1.42
C LEU A 192 14.15 10.85 0.36
N ASP A 193 14.59 10.15 -0.69
CA ASP A 193 15.29 10.79 -1.81
C ASP A 193 14.42 11.89 -2.42
N GLU A 194 13.13 11.62 -2.58
CA GLU A 194 12.18 12.59 -3.11
C GLU A 194 11.82 13.71 -2.11
N ALA A 195 11.87 13.42 -0.81
CA ALA A 195 11.66 14.42 0.24
C ALA A 195 12.78 15.47 0.28
N GLU A 196 13.99 15.09 -0.10
CA GLU A 196 15.22 15.91 -0.06
C GLU A 196 15.51 16.65 -1.36
N LYS A 197 14.72 16.39 -2.43
CA LYS A 197 14.91 17.03 -3.73
C LYS A 197 14.45 18.49 -3.76
N ALA A 198 15.12 19.28 -4.62
CA ALA A 198 14.79 20.67 -4.87
C ALA A 198 13.81 20.87 -6.04
N GLU A 199 13.62 19.87 -6.90
CA GLU A 199 12.75 19.96 -8.08
C GLU A 199 11.30 20.24 -7.70
N PRO A 200 10.58 21.08 -8.47
CA PRO A 200 9.26 21.58 -8.06
C PRO A 200 8.20 20.47 -8.01
N ALA A 201 8.19 19.57 -8.98
CA ALA A 201 7.22 18.47 -9.04
C ALA A 201 7.72 17.30 -9.88
N CYS A 202 7.41 16.07 -9.47
CA CYS A 202 7.65 14.88 -10.26
C CYS A 202 6.64 13.75 -9.96
N ILE A 203 6.48 12.83 -10.91
CA ILE A 203 5.69 11.61 -10.76
C ILE A 203 6.60 10.43 -11.08
N ILE A 204 6.66 9.45 -10.19
CA ILE A 204 7.57 8.31 -10.29
C ILE A 204 6.79 7.01 -10.12
N ASN A 205 6.91 6.10 -11.08
CA ASN A 205 6.44 4.74 -10.91
C ASN A 205 7.41 3.99 -9.99
N ALA A 206 7.02 3.83 -8.74
CA ALA A 206 7.81 3.19 -7.70
C ALA A 206 7.64 1.66 -7.79
N VAL A 207 8.31 1.04 -8.75
CA VAL A 207 8.17 -0.39 -9.06
C VAL A 207 9.51 -1.11 -8.94
N GLY A 208 9.44 -2.40 -8.59
CA GLY A 208 10.60 -3.25 -8.41
C GLY A 208 11.18 -3.79 -9.73
N PRO A 209 12.31 -4.51 -9.65
CA PRO A 209 13.06 -4.95 -10.82
C PRO A 209 12.46 -6.16 -11.54
N GLU A 210 11.41 -6.78 -10.98
CA GLU A 210 10.84 -8.01 -11.49
C GLU A 210 9.34 -7.84 -11.77
N THR A 211 8.91 -8.32 -12.94
CA THR A 211 7.49 -8.35 -13.34
C THR A 211 7.06 -9.79 -13.51
N TYR A 212 5.93 -10.15 -12.90
CA TYR A 212 5.38 -11.49 -12.96
C TYR A 212 3.90 -11.46 -13.34
N SER A 213 3.46 -12.44 -14.14
CA SER A 213 2.03 -12.68 -14.23
C SER A 213 1.51 -13.20 -12.88
N PHE A 214 0.24 -12.96 -12.59
CA PHE A 214 -0.36 -13.44 -11.34
C PHE A 214 -0.27 -14.97 -11.23
N ARG A 215 -0.41 -15.68 -12.37
CA ARG A 215 -0.22 -17.12 -12.43
C ARG A 215 1.22 -17.54 -12.10
N ASP A 216 2.21 -16.83 -12.63
CA ASP A 216 3.62 -17.17 -12.38
C ASP A 216 4.04 -16.80 -10.95
N THR A 217 3.43 -15.79 -10.35
CA THR A 217 3.60 -15.48 -8.92
C THR A 217 3.16 -16.67 -8.04
N TRP A 218 2.01 -17.29 -8.32
CA TRP A 218 1.60 -18.52 -7.63
C TRP A 218 2.62 -19.65 -7.76
N LYS A 219 3.12 -19.90 -8.98
CA LYS A 219 4.12 -20.95 -9.24
C LYS A 219 5.45 -20.67 -8.55
N MET A 220 5.90 -19.41 -8.60
CA MET A 220 7.14 -18.98 -7.95
C MET A 220 7.06 -19.13 -6.43
N LEU A 221 5.95 -18.72 -5.81
CA LEU A 221 5.68 -18.94 -4.39
C LEU A 221 5.72 -20.43 -4.03
N ALA A 222 4.99 -21.25 -4.78
CA ALA A 222 4.96 -22.70 -4.54
C ALA A 222 6.35 -23.32 -4.66
N ALA A 223 7.11 -22.94 -5.69
CA ALA A 223 8.47 -23.44 -5.91
C ALA A 223 9.43 -23.00 -4.77
N ALA A 224 9.37 -21.73 -4.34
CA ALA A 224 10.19 -21.23 -3.24
C ALA A 224 9.92 -21.98 -1.93
N MET A 225 8.67 -22.36 -1.69
CA MET A 225 8.23 -23.10 -0.49
C MET A 225 8.40 -24.62 -0.61
N GLY A 226 9.00 -25.13 -1.71
CA GLY A 226 9.13 -26.58 -1.96
C GLY A 226 7.78 -27.30 -2.13
N MET A 227 6.75 -26.60 -2.58
CA MET A 227 5.39 -27.12 -2.71
C MET A 227 4.94 -27.16 -4.17
N TRP A 228 3.99 -28.05 -4.44
CA TRP A 228 3.28 -28.07 -5.71
C TRP A 228 1.78 -27.96 -5.45
N ARG A 229 1.13 -27.04 -6.15
CA ARG A 229 -0.32 -26.87 -6.13
C ARG A 229 -0.85 -26.54 -7.51
N PRO A 230 -1.97 -27.12 -7.94
CA PRO A 230 -2.63 -26.72 -9.18
C PRO A 230 -3.06 -25.25 -9.09
N VAL A 231 -2.77 -24.49 -10.16
CA VAL A 231 -3.22 -23.11 -10.32
C VAL A 231 -4.33 -23.13 -11.37
N LEU A 232 -5.56 -23.02 -10.91
CA LEU A 232 -6.77 -23.21 -11.75
C LEU A 232 -7.27 -21.87 -12.28
N PRO A 233 -7.49 -21.74 -13.60
CA PRO A 233 -8.20 -20.58 -14.14
C PRO A 233 -9.68 -20.68 -13.79
N VAL A 234 -10.23 -19.67 -13.12
CA VAL A 234 -11.67 -19.62 -12.78
C VAL A 234 -12.31 -18.33 -13.25
N PRO A 235 -13.60 -18.33 -13.58
CA PRO A 235 -14.34 -17.10 -13.80
C PRO A 235 -14.29 -16.20 -12.56
N ALA A 236 -14.22 -14.88 -12.76
CA ALA A 236 -14.09 -13.91 -11.67
C ALA A 236 -15.20 -14.07 -10.61
N TRP A 237 -16.45 -14.32 -11.01
CA TRP A 237 -17.57 -14.49 -10.08
C TRP A 237 -17.40 -15.71 -9.17
N LEU A 238 -16.85 -16.81 -9.69
CA LEU A 238 -16.61 -18.04 -8.91
C LEU A 238 -15.45 -17.82 -7.92
N GLY A 239 -14.36 -17.21 -8.38
CA GLY A 239 -13.24 -16.85 -7.53
C GLY A 239 -13.65 -15.88 -6.40
N TYR A 240 -14.53 -14.91 -6.70
CA TYR A 240 -15.09 -14.02 -5.70
C TYR A 240 -15.91 -14.78 -4.65
N ARG A 241 -16.77 -15.69 -5.05
CA ARG A 241 -17.55 -16.52 -4.11
C ARG A 241 -16.67 -17.39 -3.22
N ALA A 242 -15.64 -18.00 -3.79
CA ALA A 242 -14.67 -18.77 -3.02
C ALA A 242 -13.92 -17.88 -2.00
N ALA A 243 -13.50 -16.67 -2.40
CA ALA A 243 -12.87 -15.70 -1.52
C ALA A 243 -13.80 -15.24 -0.38
N GLN A 244 -15.10 -15.09 -0.64
CA GLN A 244 -16.09 -14.76 0.41
C GLN A 244 -16.22 -15.88 1.45
N VAL A 245 -16.31 -17.15 1.00
CA VAL A 245 -16.40 -18.31 1.91
C VAL A 245 -15.13 -18.43 2.76
N LEU A 246 -13.96 -18.33 2.13
CA LEU A 246 -12.68 -18.37 2.85
C LEU A 246 -12.55 -17.18 3.80
N GLY A 247 -12.97 -15.99 3.38
CA GLY A 247 -12.97 -14.78 4.20
C GLY A 247 -13.78 -14.93 5.48
N THR A 248 -14.97 -15.56 5.40
CA THR A 248 -15.77 -15.89 6.59
C THR A 248 -15.05 -16.85 7.54
N LEU A 249 -14.32 -17.82 7.02
CA LEU A 249 -13.55 -18.78 7.82
C LEU A 249 -12.37 -18.15 8.54
N VAL A 250 -11.70 -17.18 7.92
CA VAL A 250 -10.55 -16.48 8.52
C VAL A 250 -10.92 -15.16 9.21
N GLY A 251 -12.20 -14.77 9.19
CA GLY A 251 -12.69 -13.55 9.80
C GLY A 251 -12.15 -12.26 9.14
N ASP A 252 -11.94 -12.27 7.81
CA ASP A 252 -11.36 -11.15 7.08
C ASP A 252 -11.98 -10.99 5.68
N VAL A 253 -11.69 -9.86 5.02
CA VAL A 253 -12.02 -9.62 3.61
C VAL A 253 -10.82 -10.04 2.76
N MET A 254 -10.87 -11.25 2.19
CA MET A 254 -9.76 -11.75 1.37
C MET A 254 -9.61 -10.94 0.07
N LEU A 255 -10.71 -10.72 -0.66
CA LEU A 255 -10.75 -9.96 -1.91
C LEU A 255 -12.11 -9.31 -2.10
N THR A 256 -12.11 -8.10 -2.61
CA THR A 256 -13.31 -7.39 -3.05
C THR A 256 -13.52 -7.56 -4.56
N ARG A 257 -14.72 -7.22 -5.05
CA ARG A 257 -15.00 -7.19 -6.50
C ARG A 257 -14.12 -6.19 -7.23
N ASP A 258 -13.91 -5.02 -6.62
CA ASP A 258 -13.09 -3.95 -7.20
C ASP A 258 -11.62 -4.35 -7.32
N GLU A 259 -11.10 -5.10 -6.33
CA GLU A 259 -9.74 -5.63 -6.40
C GLU A 259 -9.58 -6.67 -7.51
N ILE A 260 -10.56 -7.56 -7.68
CA ILE A 260 -10.55 -8.53 -8.79
C ILE A 260 -10.59 -7.81 -10.14
N ALA A 261 -11.45 -6.80 -10.27
CA ALA A 261 -11.55 -5.99 -11.48
C ALA A 261 -10.24 -5.21 -11.74
N GLY A 262 -9.66 -4.60 -10.71
CA GLY A 262 -8.38 -3.87 -10.81
C GLY A 262 -7.21 -4.78 -11.22
N LEU A 263 -7.10 -5.96 -10.61
CA LEU A 263 -6.12 -6.97 -11.01
C LEU A 263 -6.28 -7.36 -12.48
N SER A 264 -7.52 -7.63 -12.92
CA SER A 264 -7.82 -8.08 -14.29
C SER A 264 -7.56 -7.01 -15.36
N GLN A 265 -7.44 -5.73 -14.99
CA GLN A 265 -7.14 -4.61 -15.88
C GLN A 265 -5.64 -4.38 -16.12
N ASP A 266 -4.76 -5.25 -15.58
CA ASP A 266 -3.31 -5.19 -15.74
C ASP A 266 -2.68 -3.85 -15.26
N ARG A 267 -3.22 -3.27 -14.20
CA ARG A 267 -2.82 -1.94 -13.70
C ARG A 267 -1.64 -1.97 -12.71
N LEU A 268 -1.12 -3.14 -12.36
CA LEU A 268 -0.06 -3.29 -11.35
C LEU A 268 1.33 -3.55 -11.94
N ALA A 269 1.50 -3.30 -13.23
CA ALA A 269 2.79 -3.29 -13.91
C ALA A 269 2.83 -2.13 -14.89
N VAL A 270 4.00 -1.53 -15.06
CA VAL A 270 4.23 -0.39 -15.95
C VAL A 270 5.48 -0.63 -16.79
N PRO A 271 5.48 -0.22 -18.06
CA PRO A 271 6.70 -0.26 -18.87
C PRO A 271 7.70 0.81 -18.39
N GLY A 272 8.97 0.58 -18.62
CA GLY A 272 10.02 1.57 -18.37
C GLY A 272 11.03 1.14 -17.31
N ALA A 273 11.77 2.13 -16.81
CA ALA A 273 12.83 1.91 -15.83
C ALA A 273 12.24 1.51 -14.46
N THR A 274 12.90 0.58 -13.82
CA THR A 274 12.58 0.14 -12.45
C THR A 274 13.40 0.95 -11.45
N ILE A 275 12.80 1.28 -10.33
CA ILE A 275 13.45 2.03 -9.24
C ILE A 275 13.98 1.08 -8.17
N GLY A 276 13.17 0.09 -7.78
CA GLY A 276 13.56 -0.88 -6.77
C GLY A 276 14.72 -1.76 -7.24
N THR A 277 15.55 -2.19 -6.31
CA THR A 277 16.72 -3.06 -6.54
C THR A 277 16.55 -4.43 -5.89
N ARG A 278 15.80 -4.50 -4.79
CA ARG A 278 15.56 -5.75 -4.04
C ARG A 278 14.53 -6.59 -4.77
N ARG A 279 14.89 -7.88 -5.00
CA ARG A 279 14.09 -8.80 -5.81
C ARG A 279 13.11 -9.60 -4.97
N LEU A 280 11.85 -9.68 -5.39
CA LEU A 280 10.85 -10.55 -4.76
C LEU A 280 11.30 -12.03 -4.80
N SER A 281 11.85 -12.50 -5.93
CA SER A 281 12.33 -13.87 -6.08
C SER A 281 13.42 -14.26 -5.08
N HIS A 282 14.25 -13.30 -4.66
CA HIS A 282 15.28 -13.51 -3.63
C HIS A 282 14.63 -13.56 -2.23
N TRP A 283 13.83 -12.56 -1.91
CA TRP A 283 13.14 -12.47 -0.63
C TRP A 283 12.25 -13.69 -0.35
N LEU A 284 11.58 -14.23 -1.36
CA LEU A 284 10.75 -15.45 -1.20
C LEU A 284 11.58 -16.67 -0.80
N ARG A 285 12.80 -16.82 -1.32
CA ARG A 285 13.69 -17.92 -0.94
C ARG A 285 14.20 -17.80 0.48
N GLU A 286 14.50 -16.58 0.92
CA GLU A 286 14.96 -16.30 2.28
C GLU A 286 13.87 -16.53 3.34
N HIS A 287 12.60 -16.32 2.95
CA HIS A 287 11.46 -16.41 3.87
C HIS A 287 10.57 -17.64 3.62
N ALA A 288 11.00 -18.57 2.78
CA ALA A 288 10.21 -19.73 2.35
C ALA A 288 9.62 -20.53 3.54
N ASP A 289 10.39 -20.70 4.60
CA ASP A 289 9.99 -21.48 5.77
C ASP A 289 8.91 -20.79 6.63
N THR A 290 8.92 -19.48 6.69
CA THR A 290 8.01 -18.68 7.54
C THR A 290 6.80 -18.16 6.79
N LEU A 291 6.94 -17.94 5.48
CA LEU A 291 5.92 -17.36 4.62
C LEU A 291 4.62 -18.17 4.62
N GLY A 292 3.49 -17.51 4.85
CA GLY A 292 2.17 -18.12 4.86
C GLY A 292 1.90 -19.09 6.02
N ARG A 293 2.70 -19.12 7.07
CA ARG A 293 2.39 -19.91 8.27
C ARG A 293 1.20 -19.36 9.03
N ARG A 294 1.02 -18.04 9.01
CA ARG A 294 -0.11 -17.34 9.62
C ARG A 294 -0.82 -16.51 8.56
N TYR A 295 -2.14 -16.49 8.64
CA TYR A 295 -2.94 -15.57 7.83
C TYR A 295 -2.76 -14.14 8.35
N ALA A 296 -2.50 -13.20 7.46
CA ALA A 296 -2.36 -11.79 7.81
C ALA A 296 -3.70 -11.07 7.59
N SER A 297 -4.43 -10.80 8.67
CA SER A 297 -5.73 -10.15 8.59
C SER A 297 -5.60 -8.64 8.43
N GLU A 298 -6.21 -8.10 7.38
CA GLU A 298 -6.33 -6.65 7.15
C GLU A 298 -7.24 -6.00 8.20
N LEU A 299 -8.35 -6.66 8.55
CA LEU A 299 -9.28 -6.13 9.54
C LEU A 299 -8.68 -6.12 10.96
N ALA A 300 -7.85 -7.11 11.31
CA ALA A 300 -7.18 -7.13 12.60
C ALA A 300 -6.18 -5.98 12.79
N ARG A 301 -5.59 -5.48 11.70
CA ARG A 301 -4.67 -4.33 11.73
C ARG A 301 -5.38 -2.99 11.94
N ARG A 302 -6.69 -2.95 11.80
CA ARG A 302 -7.51 -1.74 11.97
C ARG A 302 -8.17 -1.64 13.33
N LYS A 303 -8.09 -2.71 14.13
CA LYS A 303 -8.54 -2.73 15.53
C LYS A 303 -7.50 -2.08 16.42
#